data_f3844d7e3c36f14b5a01915881ad9252
#
_entry.id   f3844d7e3c36f14b5a01915881ad9252
#
_cell.length_a   1.000
_cell.length_b   1.000
_cell.length_c   1.000
_cell.angle_alpha   90.00
_cell.angle_beta   90.00
_cell.angle_gamma   90.00
#
_symmetry.space_group_name_H-M   'P 1'
#
loop_
_entity.id
_entity.type
_entity.pdbx_description
1 polymer ?
#
loop_
_entity_poly.entity_id
_entity_poly.type
_entity_poly.pdbx_seq_one_letter_code
_entity_poly.pdbx_strand_id
1 'polypeptide(L)'
;MKIVYCLPSTYLLGGVERIVSSKANLLSEMGHDVSIITTDQQGRQSYFKINDNIKCYDLGINYCLNNQRSFIKKLFYFFYNFYQHKRRLKNLLMELKADIVISTFRTEMGFLSKIKDGSKKIVEFHVCRPMFRITRRKGVMGYVDDFMMPKMIHSLRKYDRFVVLSQEDAQNWKELNLNSATLL
;
A
#
# COMPACT_ATOMS: atom_id res chain seq x y z
N MET A 1 -18.59 -9.46 2.11
CA MET A 1 -17.17 -9.74 2.33
C MET A 1 -16.55 -8.63 3.16
N LYS A 2 -15.51 -8.96 3.93
CA LYS A 2 -14.70 -7.96 4.66
C LYS A 2 -13.50 -7.55 3.83
N ILE A 3 -13.42 -6.29 3.45
CA ILE A 3 -12.40 -5.74 2.56
C ILE A 3 -11.60 -4.67 3.30
N VAL A 4 -10.28 -4.77 3.28
CA VAL A 4 -9.39 -3.82 3.95
C VAL A 4 -8.49 -3.16 2.92
N TYR A 5 -8.49 -1.83 2.89
CA TYR A 5 -7.53 -1.02 2.14
C TYR A 5 -6.37 -0.57 3.05
N CYS A 6 -5.14 -0.68 2.55
CA CYS A 6 -3.94 -0.15 3.21
C CYS A 6 -3.32 0.95 2.35
N LEU A 7 -3.17 2.16 2.93
CA LEU A 7 -2.54 3.31 2.28
C LEU A 7 -1.86 4.21 3.32
N PRO A 8 -0.99 5.16 2.91
CA PRO A 8 -0.30 6.02 3.87
C PRO A 8 -1.26 6.91 4.66
N SER A 9 -2.17 7.59 3.98
CA SER A 9 -3.12 8.54 4.58
C SER A 9 -4.32 8.75 3.68
N THR A 10 -5.37 9.37 4.19
CA THR A 10 -6.56 9.78 3.42
C THR A 10 -6.73 11.30 3.40
N TYR A 11 -5.86 12.05 4.09
CA TYR A 11 -5.98 13.51 4.21
C TYR A 11 -5.33 14.30 3.07
N LEU A 12 -4.56 13.64 2.19
CA LEU A 12 -3.90 14.31 1.07
C LEU A 12 -4.85 14.46 -0.13
N LEU A 13 -4.65 15.55 -0.89
CA LEU A 13 -5.29 15.75 -2.19
C LEU A 13 -4.51 14.96 -3.25
N GLY A 14 -4.66 13.64 -3.27
CA GLY A 14 -3.95 12.75 -4.19
C GLY A 14 -4.90 11.86 -5.00
N GLY A 15 -4.39 11.37 -6.15
CA GLY A 15 -5.15 10.46 -7.00
C GLY A 15 -5.46 9.12 -6.32
N VAL A 16 -4.50 8.60 -5.52
CA VAL A 16 -4.67 7.34 -4.78
C VAL A 16 -5.76 7.49 -3.72
N GLU A 17 -5.70 8.56 -2.94
CA GLU A 17 -6.67 8.86 -1.89
C GLU A 17 -8.09 9.00 -2.48
N ARG A 18 -8.22 9.69 -3.63
CA ARG A 18 -9.49 9.84 -4.34
C ARG A 18 -10.04 8.49 -4.79
N ILE A 19 -9.21 7.67 -5.45
CA ILE A 19 -9.63 6.37 -5.99
C ILE A 19 -10.01 5.43 -4.84
N VAL A 20 -9.20 5.34 -3.80
CA VAL A 20 -9.48 4.46 -2.65
C VAL A 20 -10.76 4.88 -1.94
N SER A 21 -10.95 6.19 -1.67
CA SER A 21 -12.18 6.67 -1.03
C SER A 21 -13.43 6.37 -1.87
N SER A 22 -13.37 6.60 -3.18
CA SER A 22 -14.49 6.31 -4.10
C SER A 22 -14.79 4.81 -4.16
N LYS A 23 -13.78 3.95 -4.29
CA LYS A 23 -13.95 2.49 -4.33
C LYS A 23 -14.46 1.94 -3.00
N ALA A 24 -13.91 2.44 -1.87
CA ALA A 24 -14.35 2.03 -0.54
C ALA A 24 -15.84 2.37 -0.31
N ASN A 25 -16.26 3.58 -0.70
CA ASN A 25 -17.66 3.99 -0.60
C ASN A 25 -18.55 3.10 -1.45
N LEU A 26 -18.20 2.89 -2.73
CA LEU A 26 -18.97 2.04 -3.64
C LEU A 26 -19.10 0.60 -3.11
N LEU A 27 -18.00 0.01 -2.66
CA LEU A 27 -18.03 -1.35 -2.10
C LEU A 27 -18.89 -1.42 -0.83
N SER A 28 -18.85 -0.38 0.00
CA SER A 28 -19.68 -0.29 1.19
C SER A 28 -21.17 -0.16 0.83
N GLU A 29 -21.52 0.62 -0.19
CA GLU A 29 -22.88 0.74 -0.73
C GLU A 29 -23.39 -0.58 -1.34
N MET A 30 -22.46 -1.38 -1.87
CA MET A 30 -22.76 -2.75 -2.35
C MET A 30 -22.93 -3.78 -1.22
N GLY A 31 -22.88 -3.35 0.06
CA GLY A 31 -23.11 -4.20 1.23
C GLY A 31 -21.85 -4.95 1.72
N HIS A 32 -20.65 -4.53 1.33
CA HIS A 32 -19.41 -5.07 1.88
C HIS A 32 -19.00 -4.35 3.19
N ASP A 33 -18.41 -5.09 4.13
CA ASP A 33 -17.78 -4.52 5.35
C ASP A 33 -16.39 -4.01 4.95
N VAL A 34 -16.28 -2.68 4.78
CA VAL A 34 -15.04 -2.06 4.30
C VAL A 34 -14.33 -1.36 5.45
N SER A 35 -13.02 -1.55 5.52
CA SER A 35 -12.15 -0.84 6.44
C SER A 35 -10.96 -0.22 5.72
N ILE A 36 -10.48 0.92 6.21
CA ILE A 36 -9.29 1.61 5.71
C ILE A 36 -8.26 1.66 6.83
N ILE A 37 -7.04 1.20 6.54
CA ILE A 37 -5.89 1.25 7.46
C ILE A 37 -4.87 2.23 6.91
N THR A 38 -4.47 3.21 7.72
CA THR A 38 -3.45 4.20 7.37
C THR A 38 -2.22 4.08 8.26
N THR A 39 -1.09 4.63 7.82
CA THR A 39 0.17 4.67 8.58
C THR A 39 0.54 6.06 9.06
N ASP A 40 0.06 7.08 8.39
CA ASP A 40 0.49 8.48 8.54
C ASP A 40 -0.69 9.45 8.63
N GLN A 41 -1.84 9.04 9.18
CA GLN A 41 -3.05 9.89 9.25
C GLN A 41 -2.90 11.10 10.17
N GLN A 42 -2.12 10.99 11.25
CA GLN A 42 -1.80 12.09 12.16
C GLN A 42 -3.03 12.79 12.77
N GLY A 43 -4.12 12.08 12.99
CA GLY A 43 -5.37 12.65 13.51
C GLY A 43 -6.09 13.61 12.55
N ARG A 44 -5.64 13.71 11.28
CA ARG A 44 -6.27 14.59 10.29
C ARG A 44 -7.51 13.94 9.69
N GLN A 45 -8.48 14.74 9.32
CA GLN A 45 -9.66 14.27 8.59
C GLN A 45 -9.31 13.88 7.15
N SER A 46 -10.05 12.94 6.59
CA SER A 46 -9.93 12.55 5.18
C SER A 46 -10.30 13.73 4.27
N TYR A 47 -9.51 13.91 3.21
CA TYR A 47 -9.78 14.99 2.24
C TYR A 47 -11.04 14.68 1.40
N PHE A 48 -11.14 13.44 0.90
CA PHE A 48 -12.33 12.97 0.20
C PHE A 48 -13.30 12.34 1.21
N LYS A 49 -14.59 12.54 0.95
CA LYS A 49 -15.64 11.98 1.82
C LYS A 49 -15.52 10.45 1.87
N ILE A 50 -15.54 9.90 3.07
CA ILE A 50 -15.63 8.46 3.36
C ILE A 50 -16.94 8.27 4.10
N ASN A 51 -17.72 7.24 3.70
CA ASN A 51 -19.01 6.94 4.30
C ASN A 51 -18.83 6.51 5.77
N ASP A 52 -19.73 6.93 6.64
CA ASP A 52 -19.64 6.75 8.11
C ASP A 52 -19.60 5.27 8.56
N ASN A 53 -20.11 4.37 7.73
CA ASN A 53 -20.07 2.93 7.97
C ASN A 53 -18.69 2.28 7.68
N ILE A 54 -17.75 3.01 7.06
CA ILE A 54 -16.40 2.55 6.80
C ILE A 54 -15.51 2.83 8.02
N LYS A 55 -14.92 1.77 8.57
CA LYS A 55 -14.03 1.89 9.73
C LYS A 55 -12.64 2.32 9.28
N CYS A 56 -12.14 3.40 9.86
CA CYS A 56 -10.81 3.92 9.60
C CYS A 56 -9.88 3.69 10.79
N TYR A 57 -8.73 3.09 10.55
CA TYR A 57 -7.71 2.79 11.57
C TYR A 57 -6.40 3.47 11.18
N ASP A 58 -5.79 4.21 12.11
CA ASP A 58 -4.43 4.73 11.94
C ASP A 58 -3.44 3.91 12.77
N LEU A 59 -2.45 3.33 12.11
CA LEU A 59 -1.37 2.61 12.79
C LEU A 59 -0.39 3.55 13.51
N GLY A 60 -0.42 4.85 13.21
CA GLY A 60 0.42 5.86 13.85
C GLY A 60 1.91 5.62 13.67
N ILE A 61 2.33 5.13 12.51
CA ILE A 61 3.75 4.86 12.19
C ILE A 61 4.49 6.16 11.88
N ASN A 62 3.83 7.06 11.13
CA ASN A 62 4.32 8.40 10.81
C ASN A 62 5.69 8.42 10.12
N TYR A 63 5.84 7.67 9.01
CA TYR A 63 7.05 7.65 8.20
C TYR A 63 7.47 9.03 7.72
N CYS A 64 6.52 9.92 7.45
CA CYS A 64 6.75 11.28 6.98
C CYS A 64 7.58 12.13 7.97
N LEU A 65 7.49 11.88 9.29
CA LEU A 65 8.25 12.59 10.30
C LEU A 65 9.76 12.28 10.28
N ASN A 66 10.19 11.24 9.55
CA ASN A 66 11.60 10.90 9.41
C ASN A 66 12.36 11.84 8.46
N ASN A 67 11.67 12.62 7.63
CA ASN A 67 12.32 13.43 6.60
C ASN A 67 13.25 14.52 7.14
N GLN A 68 13.01 15.01 8.35
CA GLN A 68 13.80 16.08 9.00
C GLN A 68 15.01 15.57 9.80
N ARG A 69 15.27 14.26 9.84
CA ARG A 69 16.32 13.66 10.68
C ARG A 69 17.64 13.52 9.91
N SER A 70 18.77 13.46 10.64
CA SER A 70 20.08 13.13 10.05
C SER A 70 20.09 11.70 9.47
N PHE A 71 20.98 11.41 8.52
CA PHE A 71 20.99 10.16 7.75
C PHE A 71 21.01 8.90 8.63
N ILE A 72 21.87 8.84 9.66
CA ILE A 72 21.97 7.68 10.56
C ILE A 72 20.67 7.50 11.35
N LYS A 73 20.11 8.60 11.87
CA LYS A 73 18.83 8.57 12.57
C LYS A 73 17.68 8.15 11.65
N LYS A 74 17.68 8.62 10.38
CA LYS A 74 16.69 8.17 9.37
C LYS A 74 16.71 6.67 9.18
N LEU A 75 17.90 6.07 9.06
CA LEU A 75 18.05 4.65 8.84
C LEU A 75 17.54 3.84 10.04
N PHE A 76 17.93 4.22 11.25
CA PHE A 76 17.47 3.57 12.48
C PHE A 76 15.95 3.65 12.63
N TYR A 77 15.38 4.86 12.48
CA TYR A 77 13.93 5.04 12.58
C TYR A 77 13.16 4.37 11.44
N PHE A 78 13.74 4.24 10.25
CA PHE A 78 13.13 3.50 9.17
C PHE A 78 12.95 2.01 9.54
N PHE A 79 13.98 1.36 10.06
CA PHE A 79 13.88 -0.04 10.49
C PHE A 79 12.96 -0.22 11.69
N TYR A 80 13.01 0.69 12.66
CA TYR A 80 12.10 0.69 13.80
C TYR A 80 10.64 0.83 13.34
N ASN A 81 10.33 1.82 12.51
CA ASN A 81 8.99 2.04 11.98
C ASN A 81 8.53 0.87 11.10
N PHE A 82 9.42 0.29 10.30
CA PHE A 82 9.11 -0.89 9.50
C PHE A 82 8.72 -2.09 10.36
N TYR A 83 9.45 -2.32 11.46
CA TYR A 83 9.11 -3.37 12.42
C TYR A 83 7.77 -3.10 13.10
N GLN A 84 7.54 -1.87 13.58
CA GLN A 84 6.28 -1.46 14.21
C GLN A 84 5.10 -1.58 13.23
N HIS A 85 5.28 -1.15 11.98
CA HIS A 85 4.28 -1.26 10.93
C HIS A 85 3.88 -2.73 10.73
N LYS A 86 4.86 -3.60 10.50
CA LYS A 86 4.61 -5.03 10.33
C LYS A 86 3.87 -5.63 11.52
N ARG A 87 4.27 -5.30 12.74
CA ARG A 87 3.66 -5.81 13.98
C ARG A 87 2.22 -5.31 14.13
N ARG A 88 2.00 -3.99 14.06
CA ARG A 88 0.69 -3.37 14.26
C ARG A 88 -0.29 -3.80 13.17
N LEU A 89 0.14 -3.79 11.90
CA LEU A 89 -0.70 -4.25 10.79
C LEU A 89 -1.07 -5.72 10.93
N LYS A 90 -0.11 -6.59 11.27
CA LYS A 90 -0.40 -8.02 11.51
C LYS A 90 -1.46 -8.21 12.60
N ASN A 91 -1.30 -7.55 13.75
CA ASN A 91 -2.24 -7.70 14.87
C ASN A 91 -3.64 -7.24 14.46
N LEU A 92 -3.76 -6.08 13.81
CA LEU A 92 -5.04 -5.55 13.37
C LEU A 92 -5.70 -6.45 12.31
N LEU A 93 -4.95 -6.99 11.35
CA LEU A 93 -5.50 -7.90 10.34
C LEU A 93 -5.99 -9.22 10.95
N MET A 94 -5.29 -9.75 11.96
CA MET A 94 -5.74 -10.94 12.71
C MET A 94 -7.04 -10.69 13.48
N GLU A 95 -7.24 -9.47 13.98
CA GLU A 95 -8.47 -9.04 14.67
C GLU A 95 -9.63 -8.85 13.68
N LEU A 96 -9.38 -8.15 12.58
CA LEU A 96 -10.39 -7.83 11.57
C LEU A 96 -10.91 -9.07 10.83
N LYS A 97 -10.07 -10.11 10.67
CA LYS A 97 -10.40 -11.33 9.91
C LYS A 97 -10.96 -11.00 8.53
N ALA A 98 -10.20 -10.19 7.78
CA ALA A 98 -10.60 -9.75 6.45
C ALA A 98 -10.61 -10.91 5.45
N ASP A 99 -11.49 -10.87 4.46
CA ASP A 99 -11.48 -11.77 3.31
C ASP A 99 -10.42 -11.32 2.29
N ILE A 100 -10.30 -10.00 2.12
CA ILE A 100 -9.40 -9.37 1.14
C ILE A 100 -8.67 -8.20 1.80
N VAL A 101 -7.36 -8.14 1.58
CA VAL A 101 -6.52 -6.98 1.97
C VAL A 101 -5.85 -6.42 0.72
N ILE A 102 -6.07 -5.14 0.46
CA ILE A 102 -5.60 -4.41 -0.72
C ILE A 102 -4.54 -3.40 -0.29
N SER A 103 -3.32 -3.53 -0.80
CA SER A 103 -2.25 -2.56 -0.63
C SER A 103 -2.17 -1.64 -1.83
N THR A 104 -2.04 -0.33 -1.61
CA THR A 104 -1.84 0.66 -2.67
C THR A 104 -0.37 0.82 -3.06
N PHE A 105 0.39 -0.25 -2.99
CA PHE A 105 1.80 -0.32 -3.38
C PHE A 105 2.72 0.62 -2.56
N ARG A 106 2.74 0.41 -1.25
CA ARG A 106 3.58 1.18 -0.32
C ARG A 106 4.48 0.26 0.51
N THR A 107 4.95 0.74 1.64
CA THR A 107 5.94 0.04 2.49
C THR A 107 5.48 -1.36 2.92
N GLU A 108 4.18 -1.54 3.17
CA GLU A 108 3.58 -2.83 3.57
C GLU A 108 3.71 -3.90 2.50
N MET A 109 3.84 -3.54 1.24
CA MET A 109 4.00 -4.49 0.13
C MET A 109 5.17 -5.46 0.37
N GLY A 110 6.25 -5.01 0.98
CA GLY A 110 7.43 -5.85 1.25
C GLY A 110 7.18 -7.00 2.24
N PHE A 111 6.12 -6.93 3.04
CA PHE A 111 5.83 -7.93 4.08
C PHE A 111 4.37 -8.39 4.14
N LEU A 112 3.42 -7.68 3.55
CA LEU A 112 1.99 -8.00 3.64
C LEU A 112 1.67 -9.42 3.14
N SER A 113 2.27 -9.86 2.03
CA SER A 113 2.11 -11.22 1.49
C SER A 113 2.58 -12.33 2.44
N LYS A 114 3.36 -11.99 3.47
CA LYS A 114 3.85 -12.94 4.48
C LYS A 114 2.95 -13.00 5.72
N ILE A 115 1.97 -12.13 5.83
CA ILE A 115 0.99 -12.15 6.93
C ILE A 115 -0.06 -13.20 6.61
N LYS A 116 -0.06 -14.28 7.38
CA LYS A 116 -1.01 -15.39 7.25
C LYS A 116 -2.20 -15.17 8.19
N ASP A 117 -3.12 -14.33 7.78
CA ASP A 117 -4.37 -13.99 8.48
C ASP A 117 -5.61 -14.62 7.82
N GLY A 118 -5.41 -15.45 6.78
CA GLY A 118 -6.47 -16.10 6.00
C GLY A 118 -6.98 -15.27 4.82
N SER A 119 -6.67 -13.97 4.73
CA SER A 119 -7.17 -13.11 3.66
C SER A 119 -6.38 -13.27 2.35
N LYS A 120 -7.06 -13.00 1.23
CA LYS A 120 -6.42 -12.79 -0.06
C LYS A 120 -5.68 -11.45 -0.08
N LYS A 121 -4.45 -11.44 -0.61
CA LYS A 121 -3.61 -10.24 -0.69
C LYS A 121 -3.56 -9.71 -2.11
N ILE A 122 -4.02 -8.48 -2.28
CA ILE A 122 -4.05 -7.78 -3.56
C ILE A 122 -3.13 -6.56 -3.48
N VAL A 123 -2.41 -6.28 -4.55
CA VAL A 123 -1.69 -5.02 -4.73
C VAL A 123 -2.32 -4.24 -5.87
N GLU A 124 -2.74 -3.01 -5.59
CA GLU A 124 -3.18 -2.06 -6.61
C GLU A 124 -2.05 -1.08 -6.92
N PHE A 125 -1.73 -0.96 -8.18
CA PHE A 125 -0.65 -0.12 -8.66
C PHE A 125 -1.21 1.14 -9.30
N HIS A 126 -1.07 2.26 -8.61
CA HIS A 126 -1.62 3.56 -9.02
C HIS A 126 -0.61 4.45 -9.76
N VAL A 127 0.55 3.90 -10.12
CA VAL A 127 1.62 4.63 -10.81
C VAL A 127 2.06 3.82 -12.02
N CYS A 128 2.21 4.45 -13.17
CA CYS A 128 2.68 3.74 -14.37
C CYS A 128 4.15 3.27 -14.21
N ARG A 129 4.47 2.11 -14.77
CA ARG A 129 5.80 1.50 -14.66
C ARG A 129 6.95 2.44 -15.08
N PRO A 130 6.83 3.26 -16.15
CA PRO A 130 7.85 4.22 -16.53
C PRO A 130 8.22 5.22 -15.43
N MET A 131 7.29 5.56 -14.52
CA MET A 131 7.56 6.46 -13.40
C MET A 131 8.69 5.98 -12.49
N PHE A 132 8.92 4.68 -12.36
CA PHE A 132 10.05 4.17 -11.58
C PHE A 132 11.39 4.56 -12.17
N ARG A 133 11.51 4.63 -13.51
CA ARG A 133 12.73 5.11 -14.17
C ARG A 133 12.89 6.61 -14.00
N ILE A 134 11.78 7.36 -14.08
CA ILE A 134 11.76 8.84 -13.97
C ILE A 134 12.05 9.26 -12.52
N THR A 135 11.49 8.54 -11.53
CA THR A 135 11.65 8.85 -10.11
C THR A 135 12.87 8.20 -9.48
N ARG A 136 13.68 7.45 -10.25
CA ARG A 136 14.94 6.87 -9.78
C ARG A 136 15.85 7.98 -9.22
N ARG A 137 16.23 7.82 -7.97
CA ARG A 137 17.09 8.78 -7.28
C ARG A 137 18.49 8.80 -7.91
N LYS A 138 19.16 9.96 -7.85
CA LYS A 138 20.55 10.10 -8.36
C LYS A 138 21.56 9.70 -7.27
N GLY A 139 22.79 9.38 -7.70
CA GLY A 139 23.91 9.05 -6.81
C GLY A 139 23.72 7.73 -6.07
N VAL A 140 24.29 7.63 -4.86
CA VAL A 140 24.29 6.41 -4.01
C VAL A 140 22.89 5.83 -3.82
N MET A 141 21.88 6.70 -3.68
CA MET A 141 20.50 6.24 -3.52
C MET A 141 19.92 5.59 -4.78
N GLY A 142 20.42 5.93 -5.97
CA GLY A 142 20.07 5.23 -7.20
C GLY A 142 20.53 3.77 -7.22
N TYR A 143 21.72 3.48 -6.70
CA TYR A 143 22.18 2.09 -6.54
C TYR A 143 21.32 1.30 -5.55
N VAL A 144 20.85 1.95 -4.48
CA VAL A 144 19.90 1.33 -3.55
C VAL A 144 18.58 1.00 -4.26
N ASP A 145 18.07 1.91 -5.08
CA ASP A 145 16.84 1.69 -5.85
C ASP A 145 17.02 0.51 -6.82
N ASP A 146 18.13 0.45 -7.56
CA ASP A 146 18.45 -0.65 -8.49
C ASP A 146 18.55 -2.00 -7.77
N PHE A 147 19.12 -2.04 -6.57
CA PHE A 147 19.22 -3.26 -5.75
C PHE A 147 17.88 -3.69 -5.15
N MET A 148 17.03 -2.73 -4.80
CA MET A 148 15.73 -3.01 -4.18
C MET A 148 14.66 -3.40 -5.21
N MET A 149 14.74 -2.89 -6.45
CA MET A 149 13.74 -3.13 -7.49
C MET A 149 13.50 -4.62 -7.78
N PRO A 150 14.51 -5.47 -8.02
CA PRO A 150 14.30 -6.90 -8.25
C PRO A 150 13.63 -7.61 -7.07
N LYS A 151 13.98 -7.22 -5.84
CA LYS A 151 13.37 -7.77 -4.62
C LYS A 151 11.90 -7.37 -4.50
N MET A 152 11.60 -6.14 -4.84
CA MET A 152 10.24 -5.63 -4.88
C MET A 152 9.40 -6.38 -5.92
N ILE A 153 9.88 -6.52 -7.15
CA ILE A 153 9.21 -7.29 -8.21
C ILE A 153 9.02 -8.75 -7.78
N HIS A 154 10.04 -9.36 -7.18
CA HIS A 154 9.93 -10.73 -6.67
C HIS A 154 8.84 -10.85 -5.58
N SER A 155 8.66 -9.81 -4.75
CA SER A 155 7.61 -9.81 -3.72
C SER A 155 6.20 -9.79 -4.31
N LEU A 156 6.00 -9.15 -5.47
CA LEU A 156 4.70 -9.10 -6.16
C LEU A 156 4.19 -10.49 -6.57
N ARG A 157 5.10 -11.42 -6.90
CA ARG A 157 4.74 -12.82 -7.24
C ARG A 157 4.08 -13.58 -6.09
N LYS A 158 4.16 -13.06 -4.87
CA LYS A 158 3.59 -13.68 -3.66
C LYS A 158 2.18 -13.19 -3.33
N TYR A 159 1.67 -12.28 -4.12
CA TYR A 159 0.31 -11.75 -3.99
C TYR A 159 -0.67 -12.59 -4.81
N ASP A 160 -1.91 -12.70 -4.33
CA ASP A 160 -2.97 -13.43 -5.02
C ASP A 160 -3.39 -12.72 -6.32
N ARG A 161 -3.35 -11.38 -6.32
CA ARG A 161 -3.63 -10.54 -7.51
C ARG A 161 -2.78 -9.29 -7.50
N PHE A 162 -2.42 -8.88 -8.71
CA PHE A 162 -1.77 -7.61 -9.01
C PHE A 162 -2.66 -6.83 -9.97
N VAL A 163 -3.04 -5.62 -9.59
CA VAL A 163 -4.00 -4.80 -10.30
C VAL A 163 -3.31 -3.54 -10.80
N VAL A 164 -3.47 -3.23 -12.08
CA VAL A 164 -2.96 -2.03 -12.74
C VAL A 164 -4.10 -1.27 -13.40
N LEU A 165 -3.90 0.03 -13.63
CA LEU A 165 -4.97 0.95 -14.07
C LEU A 165 -5.12 1.05 -15.58
N SER A 166 -4.20 0.53 -16.38
CA SER A 166 -4.25 0.63 -17.83
C SER A 166 -3.80 -0.64 -18.53
N GLN A 167 -4.26 -0.82 -19.78
CA GLN A 167 -3.82 -1.94 -20.63
C GLN A 167 -2.33 -1.85 -20.97
N GLU A 168 -1.84 -0.64 -21.17
CA GLU A 168 -0.42 -0.39 -21.43
C GLU A 168 0.45 -0.85 -20.25
N ASP A 169 0.07 -0.47 -19.02
CA ASP A 169 0.76 -0.95 -17.83
C ASP A 169 0.65 -2.46 -17.69
N ALA A 170 -0.51 -3.05 -17.98
CA ALA A 170 -0.66 -4.51 -17.95
C ALA A 170 0.32 -5.20 -18.90
N GLN A 171 0.51 -4.68 -20.12
CA GLN A 171 1.52 -5.19 -21.06
C GLN A 171 2.95 -5.02 -20.53
N ASN A 172 3.28 -3.83 -20.02
CA ASN A 172 4.59 -3.55 -19.45
C ASN A 172 4.95 -4.48 -18.27
N TRP A 173 3.96 -4.91 -17.49
CA TRP A 173 4.16 -5.82 -16.36
C TRP A 173 4.14 -7.29 -16.76
N LYS A 174 3.46 -7.68 -17.87
CA LYS A 174 3.50 -9.06 -18.41
C LYS A 174 4.90 -9.53 -18.76
N GLU A 175 5.75 -8.64 -19.27
CA GLU A 175 7.17 -8.94 -19.56
C GLU A 175 7.96 -9.45 -18.34
N LEU A 176 7.46 -9.21 -17.12
CA LEU A 176 8.10 -9.66 -15.89
C LEU A 176 7.55 -11.00 -15.36
N ASN A 177 6.75 -11.73 -16.16
CA ASN A 177 6.13 -13.00 -15.77
C ASN A 177 5.37 -12.91 -14.42
N LEU A 178 4.65 -11.82 -14.22
CA LEU A 178 3.73 -11.69 -13.09
C LEU A 178 2.43 -12.40 -13.45
N ASN A 179 2.18 -13.56 -12.87
CA ASN A 179 1.06 -14.46 -13.20
C ASN A 179 -0.34 -13.92 -12.89
N SER A 180 -0.50 -12.65 -12.51
CA SER A 180 -1.76 -12.15 -12.01
C SER A 180 -2.05 -10.67 -12.30
N ALA A 181 -1.57 -10.12 -13.41
CA ALA A 181 -1.98 -8.77 -13.82
C ALA A 181 -3.45 -8.78 -14.21
N THR A 182 -4.30 -8.14 -13.43
CA THR A 182 -5.72 -7.90 -13.75
C THR A 182 -5.88 -6.40 -14.00
N LEU A 183 -6.53 -6.06 -15.12
CA LEU A 183 -6.95 -4.69 -15.42
C LEU A 183 -8.23 -4.36 -14.65
N LEU A 184 -8.26 -3.15 -14.11
CA LEU A 184 -9.51 -2.48 -13.70
C LEU A 184 -10.13 -1.79 -14.88
#